data_12faba1c9cae40ef83d7e8697e3d027c
#
_entry.id   12faba1c9cae40ef83d7e8697e3d027c
#
_cell.length_a   1.000
_cell.length_b   1.000
_cell.length_c   1.000
_cell.angle_alpha   90.00
_cell.angle_beta   90.00
_cell.angle_gamma   90.00
#
_symmetry.space_group_name_H-M   'P 1'
#
loop_
_entity.id
_entity.type
_entity.pdbx_description
1 polymer ?
#
loop_
_entity_poly.entity_id
_entity_poly.type
_entity_poly.pdbx_seq_one_letter_code
_entity_poly.pdbx_strand_id
1 'polypeptide(L)'
;MIVSGTTPQGTQNEEQASQWVRGMFGRIAGRYDLLNHVLSFNLDKRWRKRTVERIAPLLADPKALVLDLCCGTGDLMLALEDRRHAAVLGSDFCHPMLVEANRKVADSRKLSKLFEADALRLPLADGSLDLITVAFGFRNFSNYRRGLEELLRVLRPGGTLAILEFSQPTNRAFGALYNFFSTRVLPWVGGLVSGSREAYSYLPESIRKFPGAEALADQMRSTGFTTVEFERMTGGSVALHLGKK
;
A
#
# COMPACT_ATOMS: atom_id res chain seq x y z
N MET A 1 2.22 -12.27 -20.08
CA MET A 1 3.19 -11.16 -19.84
C MET A 1 3.04 -10.74 -18.38
N ILE A 2 4.12 -10.76 -17.61
CA ILE A 2 4.13 -10.23 -16.23
C ILE A 2 4.05 -8.72 -16.36
N VAL A 3 3.02 -8.09 -15.77
CA VAL A 3 2.86 -6.64 -15.77
C VAL A 3 4.02 -6.04 -14.96
N SER A 4 4.81 -5.16 -15.56
CA SER A 4 6.01 -4.58 -14.95
C SER A 4 5.70 -3.49 -13.93
N GLY A 5 4.49 -2.93 -13.94
CA GLY A 5 4.05 -1.83 -13.09
C GLY A 5 2.63 -1.37 -13.42
N THR A 6 2.17 -0.32 -12.74
CA THR A 6 0.87 0.27 -13.07
C THR A 6 0.91 0.93 -14.45
N THR A 7 -0.19 0.79 -15.20
CA THR A 7 -0.34 1.36 -16.55
C THR A 7 -1.72 1.99 -16.67
N PRO A 8 -1.96 3.19 -16.09
CA PRO A 8 -3.21 3.91 -16.25
C PRO A 8 -3.51 4.18 -17.74
N GLN A 9 -4.78 4.23 -18.10
CA GLN A 9 -5.19 4.46 -19.48
C GLN A 9 -4.65 5.82 -19.99
N GLY A 10 -4.07 5.82 -21.19
CA GLY A 10 -3.49 7.02 -21.80
C GLY A 10 -2.04 7.31 -21.40
N THR A 11 -1.42 6.53 -20.53
CA THR A 11 0.01 6.67 -20.19
C THR A 11 0.87 5.79 -21.09
N GLN A 12 2.05 6.31 -21.49
CA GLN A 12 2.96 5.65 -22.45
C GLN A 12 4.26 5.15 -21.79
N ASN A 13 4.58 5.66 -20.60
CA ASN A 13 5.80 5.32 -19.87
C ASN A 13 5.61 5.42 -18.36
N GLU A 14 6.64 4.97 -17.60
CA GLU A 14 6.62 4.93 -16.14
C GLU A 14 6.42 6.32 -15.50
N GLU A 15 7.03 7.35 -16.08
CA GLU A 15 6.92 8.72 -15.56
C GLU A 15 5.50 9.27 -15.69
N GLN A 16 4.88 9.11 -16.86
CA GLN A 16 3.50 9.50 -17.09
C GLN A 16 2.54 8.73 -16.18
N ALA A 17 2.78 7.42 -15.98
CA ALA A 17 1.99 6.61 -15.08
C ALA A 17 2.09 7.11 -13.63
N SER A 18 3.29 7.42 -13.16
CA SER A 18 3.55 7.97 -11.83
C SER A 18 2.87 9.33 -11.64
N GLN A 19 3.03 10.25 -12.60
CA GLN A 19 2.41 11.58 -12.56
C GLN A 19 0.87 11.50 -12.57
N TRP A 20 0.32 10.61 -13.38
CA TRP A 20 -1.12 10.39 -13.45
C TRP A 20 -1.69 9.90 -12.10
N VAL A 21 -1.04 8.87 -11.49
CA VAL A 21 -1.41 8.33 -10.18
C VAL A 21 -1.31 9.40 -9.10
N ARG A 22 -0.21 10.16 -9.07
CA ARG A 22 -0.01 11.27 -8.13
C ARG A 22 -1.12 12.32 -8.24
N GLY A 23 -1.46 12.73 -9.46
CA GLY A 23 -2.53 13.70 -9.73
C GLY A 23 -3.91 13.19 -9.31
N MET A 24 -4.20 11.91 -9.56
CA MET A 24 -5.46 11.27 -9.17
C MET A 24 -5.61 11.25 -7.64
N PHE A 25 -4.60 10.78 -6.90
CA PHE A 25 -4.62 10.76 -5.44
C PHE A 25 -4.69 12.16 -4.84
N GLY A 26 -3.99 13.14 -5.42
CA GLY A 26 -4.04 14.53 -4.97
C GLY A 26 -5.46 15.12 -5.02
N ARG A 27 -6.26 14.77 -6.05
CA ARG A 27 -7.65 15.26 -6.18
C ARG A 27 -8.61 14.69 -5.15
N ILE A 28 -8.34 13.49 -4.62
CA ILE A 28 -9.24 12.80 -3.67
C ILE A 28 -8.75 12.83 -2.22
N ALA A 29 -7.58 13.39 -1.93
CA ALA A 29 -6.91 13.31 -0.63
C ALA A 29 -7.83 13.67 0.55
N GLY A 30 -8.56 14.79 0.49
CA GLY A 30 -9.45 15.24 1.57
C GLY A 30 -10.69 14.36 1.82
N ARG A 31 -10.99 13.39 0.93
CA ARG A 31 -12.11 12.44 1.08
C ARG A 31 -11.67 10.99 1.07
N TYR A 32 -10.37 10.75 0.98
CA TYR A 32 -9.77 9.44 0.76
C TYR A 32 -10.20 8.42 1.81
N ASP A 33 -10.12 8.78 3.09
CA ASP A 33 -10.45 7.87 4.19
C ASP A 33 -11.93 7.47 4.18
N LEU A 34 -12.82 8.47 4.05
CA LEU A 34 -14.26 8.21 3.97
C LEU A 34 -14.58 7.22 2.85
N LEU A 35 -13.97 7.45 1.69
CA LEU A 35 -14.18 6.61 0.51
C LEU A 35 -13.68 5.19 0.72
N ASN A 36 -12.47 5.03 1.26
CA ASN A 36 -11.92 3.70 1.56
C ASN A 36 -12.77 2.95 2.58
N HIS A 37 -13.19 3.60 3.65
CA HIS A 37 -14.00 2.97 4.69
C HIS A 37 -15.39 2.57 4.17
N VAL A 38 -16.05 3.43 3.41
CA VAL A 38 -17.37 3.14 2.83
C VAL A 38 -17.27 2.01 1.80
N LEU A 39 -16.32 2.10 0.86
CA LEU A 39 -16.20 1.15 -0.24
C LEU A 39 -15.65 -0.22 0.18
N SER A 40 -14.90 -0.28 1.27
CA SER A 40 -14.45 -1.54 1.87
C SER A 40 -15.40 -2.09 2.93
N PHE A 41 -16.51 -1.42 3.25
CA PHE A 41 -17.37 -1.74 4.40
C PHE A 41 -16.59 -1.81 5.72
N ASN A 42 -15.60 -0.90 5.91
CA ASN A 42 -14.64 -0.89 7.02
C ASN A 42 -13.77 -2.14 7.16
N LEU A 43 -13.72 -3.01 6.16
CA LEU A 43 -12.81 -4.18 6.16
C LEU A 43 -11.34 -3.75 6.12
N ASP A 44 -11.04 -2.60 5.50
CA ASP A 44 -9.69 -2.01 5.47
C ASP A 44 -9.09 -1.83 6.87
N LYS A 45 -9.90 -1.44 7.86
CA LYS A 45 -9.47 -1.34 9.27
C LYS A 45 -9.08 -2.70 9.84
N ARG A 46 -9.85 -3.76 9.51
CA ARG A 46 -9.55 -5.13 9.95
C ARG A 46 -8.28 -5.67 9.31
N TRP A 47 -8.06 -5.38 8.01
CA TRP A 47 -6.85 -5.80 7.31
C TRP A 47 -5.61 -5.10 7.87
N ARG A 48 -5.66 -3.77 8.11
CA ARG A 48 -4.57 -3.04 8.77
C ARG A 48 -4.31 -3.56 10.18
N LYS A 49 -5.36 -3.78 10.98
CA LYS A 49 -5.23 -4.37 12.32
C LYS A 49 -4.52 -5.73 12.26
N ARG A 50 -4.96 -6.61 11.34
CA ARG A 50 -4.30 -7.93 11.15
C ARG A 50 -2.84 -7.79 10.74
N THR A 51 -2.50 -6.83 9.89
CA THR A 51 -1.11 -6.53 9.53
C THR A 51 -0.29 -6.15 10.76
N VAL A 52 -0.77 -5.21 11.57
CA VAL A 52 -0.10 -4.79 12.82
C VAL A 52 0.09 -5.99 13.78
N GLU A 53 -0.90 -6.85 13.92
CA GLU A 53 -0.81 -8.08 14.75
C GLU A 53 0.27 -9.03 14.23
N ARG A 54 0.34 -9.25 12.91
CA ARG A 54 1.32 -10.15 12.28
C ARG A 54 2.76 -9.67 12.42
N ILE A 55 2.99 -8.37 12.40
CA ILE A 55 4.32 -7.77 12.55
C ILE A 55 4.60 -7.28 13.98
N ALA A 56 3.70 -7.52 14.95
CA ALA A 56 3.84 -7.06 16.32
C ALA A 56 5.18 -7.43 16.99
N PRO A 57 5.76 -8.64 16.77
CA PRO A 57 7.08 -8.95 17.30
C PRO A 57 8.20 -8.03 16.81
N LEU A 58 8.10 -7.53 15.56
CA LEU A 58 9.07 -6.62 14.97
C LEU A 58 8.91 -5.17 15.49
N LEU A 59 7.74 -4.85 16.03
CA LEU A 59 7.42 -3.55 16.62
C LEU A 59 7.80 -3.43 18.09
N ALA A 60 8.22 -4.54 18.72
CA ALA A 60 8.53 -4.59 20.15
C ALA A 60 9.82 -3.84 20.52
N ASP A 61 10.76 -3.71 19.57
CA ASP A 61 11.97 -2.90 19.78
C ASP A 61 11.66 -1.42 19.49
N PRO A 62 11.69 -0.54 20.52
CA PRO A 62 11.43 0.88 20.31
C PRO A 62 12.53 1.59 19.50
N LYS A 63 13.72 0.98 19.36
CA LYS A 63 14.84 1.51 18.58
C LYS A 63 14.76 1.12 17.11
N ALA A 64 13.91 0.14 16.75
CA ALA A 64 13.74 -0.27 15.36
C ALA A 64 13.32 0.93 14.48
N LEU A 65 13.96 1.09 13.33
CA LEU A 65 13.58 2.10 12.35
C LEU A 65 12.48 1.53 11.43
N VAL A 66 11.28 2.06 11.58
CA VAL A 66 10.06 1.60 10.88
C VAL A 66 9.60 2.67 9.91
N LEU A 67 9.39 2.27 8.65
CA LEU A 67 8.84 3.12 7.59
C LEU A 67 7.48 2.56 7.14
N ASP A 68 6.44 3.40 7.16
CA ASP A 68 5.20 3.17 6.41
C ASP A 68 5.30 3.92 5.09
N LEU A 69 5.51 3.19 4.01
CA LEU A 69 5.70 3.74 2.66
C LEU A 69 4.38 3.72 1.89
N CYS A 70 4.15 4.74 1.07
CA CYS A 70 2.83 5.05 0.51
C CYS A 70 1.79 5.18 1.63
N CYS A 71 2.17 5.90 2.68
CA CYS A 71 1.37 6.01 3.90
C CYS A 71 0.02 6.71 3.66
N GLY A 72 -0.15 7.40 2.54
CA GLY A 72 -1.35 8.15 2.21
C GLY A 72 -1.68 9.16 3.31
N THR A 73 -2.86 9.05 3.87
CA THR A 73 -3.33 9.89 5.00
C THR A 73 -2.89 9.36 6.38
N GLY A 74 -2.02 8.34 6.44
CA GLY A 74 -1.34 7.89 7.66
C GLY A 74 -2.07 6.85 8.51
N ASP A 75 -3.14 6.21 8.04
CA ASP A 75 -3.93 5.27 8.87
C ASP A 75 -3.11 4.09 9.41
N LEU A 76 -2.28 3.45 8.58
CA LEU A 76 -1.44 2.34 9.05
C LEU A 76 -0.29 2.87 9.90
N MET A 77 0.36 3.96 9.50
CA MET A 77 1.43 4.59 10.26
C MET A 77 1.02 4.89 11.70
N LEU A 78 -0.15 5.48 11.91
CA LEU A 78 -0.69 5.78 13.23
C LEU A 78 -0.99 4.51 14.04
N ALA A 79 -1.54 3.48 13.40
CA ALA A 79 -1.80 2.20 14.04
C ALA A 79 -0.49 1.47 14.45
N LEU A 80 0.57 1.61 13.66
CA LEU A 80 1.91 1.11 14.01
C LEU A 80 2.49 1.87 15.20
N GLU A 81 2.39 3.20 15.23
CA GLU A 81 2.83 4.01 16.36
C GLU A 81 2.07 3.66 17.65
N ASP A 82 0.74 3.47 17.56
CA ASP A 82 -0.06 3.04 18.70
C ASP A 82 0.43 1.69 19.28
N ARG A 83 0.80 0.75 18.40
CA ARG A 83 1.23 -0.58 18.82
C ARG A 83 2.62 -0.59 19.45
N ARG A 84 3.56 0.22 18.92
CA ARG A 84 4.96 0.22 19.35
C ARG A 84 5.28 1.27 20.41
N HIS A 85 4.40 2.26 20.61
CA HIS A 85 4.60 3.42 21.49
C HIS A 85 5.89 4.22 21.14
N ALA A 86 6.28 4.23 19.88
CA ALA A 86 7.43 4.98 19.37
C ALA A 86 7.16 5.46 17.94
N ALA A 87 7.83 6.52 17.53
CA ALA A 87 7.64 7.16 16.23
C ALA A 87 7.81 6.18 15.05
N VAL A 88 7.02 6.38 14.01
CA VAL A 88 7.11 5.72 12.71
C VAL A 88 7.43 6.78 11.66
N LEU A 89 8.30 6.46 10.70
CA LEU A 89 8.48 7.29 9.52
C LEU A 89 7.35 7.00 8.54
N GLY A 90 6.71 8.04 8.02
CA GLY A 90 5.73 7.93 6.95
C GLY A 90 6.27 8.57 5.68
N SER A 91 6.07 7.93 4.53
CA SER A 91 6.44 8.52 3.26
C SER A 91 5.36 8.28 2.20
N ASP A 92 5.11 9.30 1.42
CA ASP A 92 4.27 9.23 0.23
C ASP A 92 4.81 10.16 -0.84
N PHE A 93 4.53 9.89 -2.12
CA PHE A 93 4.94 10.78 -3.21
C PHE A 93 3.88 11.86 -3.51
N CYS A 94 2.69 11.76 -2.92
CA CYS A 94 1.57 12.67 -3.12
C CYS A 94 1.48 13.68 -1.97
N HIS A 95 1.99 14.89 -2.18
CA HIS A 95 2.01 15.95 -1.15
C HIS A 95 0.66 16.19 -0.47
N PRO A 96 -0.49 16.30 -1.18
CA PRO A 96 -1.79 16.46 -0.53
C PRO A 96 -2.15 15.36 0.47
N MET A 97 -1.71 14.11 0.24
CA MET A 97 -1.89 13.01 1.19
C MET A 97 -1.10 13.24 2.48
N LEU A 98 0.16 13.69 2.34
CA LEU A 98 1.02 14.00 3.49
C LEU A 98 0.50 15.17 4.33
N VAL A 99 -0.14 16.15 3.70
CA VAL A 99 -0.82 17.25 4.42
C VAL A 99 -1.90 16.70 5.34
N GLU A 100 -2.76 15.79 4.84
CA GLU A 100 -3.78 15.16 5.66
C GLU A 100 -3.19 14.25 6.74
N ALA A 101 -2.14 13.47 6.40
CA ALA A 101 -1.42 12.65 7.38
C ALA A 101 -0.83 13.51 8.51
N ASN A 102 -0.18 14.63 8.16
CA ASN A 102 0.42 15.53 9.14
C ASN A 102 -0.64 16.15 10.07
N ARG A 103 -1.82 16.49 9.53
CA ARG A 103 -2.95 16.96 10.35
C ARG A 103 -3.36 15.89 11.35
N LYS A 104 -3.53 14.63 10.93
CA LYS A 104 -3.87 13.51 11.83
C LYS A 104 -2.80 13.28 12.91
N VAL A 105 -1.51 13.36 12.55
CA VAL A 105 -0.40 13.25 13.51
C VAL A 105 -0.52 14.33 14.58
N ALA A 106 -0.74 15.58 14.18
CA ALA A 106 -0.89 16.71 15.09
C ALA A 106 -2.12 16.58 15.99
N ASP A 107 -3.30 16.28 15.41
CA ASP A 107 -4.56 16.11 16.13
C ASP A 107 -4.50 14.97 17.16
N SER A 108 -3.78 13.89 16.84
CA SER A 108 -3.61 12.71 17.70
C SER A 108 -2.42 12.82 18.64
N ARG A 109 -1.66 13.92 18.60
CA ARG A 109 -0.44 14.15 19.40
C ARG A 109 0.60 13.03 19.24
N LYS A 110 0.75 12.55 18.00
CA LYS A 110 1.68 11.46 17.65
C LYS A 110 3.09 11.99 17.35
N LEU A 111 4.07 11.07 17.41
CA LEU A 111 5.50 11.38 17.25
C LEU A 111 6.00 11.11 15.83
N SER A 112 5.21 10.45 14.99
CA SER A 112 5.56 10.07 13.62
C SER A 112 5.99 11.25 12.79
N LYS A 113 6.93 11.04 11.87
CA LYS A 113 7.50 12.04 10.97
C LYS A 113 7.21 11.68 9.54
N LEU A 114 6.99 12.69 8.72
CA LEU A 114 6.58 12.53 7.32
C LEU A 114 7.62 13.15 6.39
N PHE A 115 7.85 12.50 5.25
CA PHE A 115 8.64 13.06 4.16
C PHE A 115 8.08 12.64 2.79
N GLU A 116 8.24 13.51 1.80
CA GLU A 116 7.81 13.23 0.44
C GLU A 116 8.93 12.51 -0.32
N ALA A 117 8.63 11.33 -0.90
CA ALA A 117 9.58 10.61 -1.73
C ALA A 117 8.89 9.67 -2.73
N ASP A 118 9.58 9.41 -3.84
CA ASP A 118 9.24 8.33 -4.76
C ASP A 118 9.73 7.00 -4.20
N ALA A 119 8.83 6.02 -4.12
CA ALA A 119 9.12 4.67 -3.64
C ALA A 119 10.15 3.91 -4.51
N LEU A 120 10.38 4.35 -5.75
CA LEU A 120 11.40 3.80 -6.65
C LEU A 120 12.79 4.41 -6.41
N ARG A 121 12.90 5.44 -5.55
CA ARG A 121 14.15 6.12 -5.22
C ARG A 121 14.02 6.84 -3.88
N LEU A 122 14.21 6.10 -2.80
CA LEU A 122 14.09 6.64 -1.45
C LEU A 122 15.37 7.42 -1.03
N PRO A 123 15.24 8.59 -0.40
CA PRO A 123 16.39 9.35 0.12
C PRO A 123 16.90 8.76 1.44
N LEU A 124 17.11 7.45 1.46
CA LEU A 124 17.54 6.69 2.64
C LEU A 124 18.79 5.87 2.30
N ALA A 125 19.67 5.71 3.28
CA ALA A 125 20.87 4.91 3.14
C ALA A 125 20.55 3.41 2.98
N ASP A 126 21.46 2.68 2.34
CA ASP A 126 21.39 1.23 2.25
C ASP A 126 21.38 0.62 3.65
N GLY A 127 20.52 -0.37 3.85
CA GLY A 127 20.49 -1.13 5.10
C GLY A 127 20.11 -0.30 6.35
N SER A 128 19.31 0.75 6.20
CA SER A 128 18.97 1.67 7.29
C SER A 128 17.68 1.32 8.03
N LEU A 129 16.81 0.49 7.46
CA LEU A 129 15.48 0.20 8.03
C LEU A 129 15.34 -1.21 8.54
N ASP A 130 14.62 -1.39 9.63
CA ASP A 130 14.27 -2.67 10.24
C ASP A 130 13.00 -3.26 9.65
N LEU A 131 12.03 -2.40 9.40
CA LEU A 131 10.70 -2.76 8.91
C LEU A 131 10.20 -1.71 7.92
N ILE A 132 9.69 -2.18 6.79
CA ILE A 132 8.92 -1.36 5.85
C ILE A 132 7.53 -1.96 5.74
N THR A 133 6.50 -1.12 5.83
CA THR A 133 5.12 -1.48 5.51
C THR A 133 4.66 -0.73 4.27
N VAL A 134 3.88 -1.40 3.42
CA VAL A 134 3.19 -0.79 2.27
C VAL A 134 1.76 -1.30 2.27
N ALA A 135 0.78 -0.44 2.52
CA ALA A 135 -0.63 -0.84 2.53
C ALA A 135 -1.39 -0.16 1.38
N PHE A 136 -1.87 -0.98 0.43
CA PHE A 136 -2.68 -0.55 -0.73
C PHE A 136 -1.99 0.48 -1.64
N GLY A 137 -0.66 0.55 -1.56
CA GLY A 137 0.18 1.46 -2.35
C GLY A 137 0.99 0.75 -3.43
N PHE A 138 1.41 -0.50 -3.19
CA PHE A 138 2.37 -1.20 -4.04
C PHE A 138 1.86 -1.40 -5.48
N ARG A 139 0.56 -1.70 -5.67
CA ARG A 139 -0.04 -1.86 -7.02
C ARG A 139 0.06 -0.60 -7.88
N ASN A 140 0.31 0.56 -7.28
CA ASN A 140 0.42 1.85 -7.96
C ASN A 140 1.86 2.18 -8.40
N PHE A 141 2.84 1.35 -8.07
CA PHE A 141 4.22 1.54 -8.53
C PHE A 141 4.29 1.44 -10.05
N SER A 142 4.98 2.39 -10.68
CA SER A 142 5.19 2.36 -12.12
C SER A 142 6.12 1.24 -12.57
N ASN A 143 6.91 0.67 -11.63
CA ASN A 143 7.75 -0.50 -11.86
C ASN A 143 7.88 -1.33 -10.57
N TYR A 144 7.24 -2.51 -10.55
CA TYR A 144 7.22 -3.37 -9.36
C TYR A 144 8.60 -3.92 -8.99
N ARG A 145 9.38 -4.33 -10.00
CA ARG A 145 10.72 -4.89 -9.78
C ARG A 145 11.66 -3.85 -9.18
N ARG A 146 11.75 -2.67 -9.80
CA ARG A 146 12.57 -1.57 -9.26
C ARG A 146 12.12 -1.16 -7.86
N GLY A 147 10.80 -1.13 -7.61
CA GLY A 147 10.28 -0.89 -6.27
C GLY A 147 10.75 -1.93 -5.26
N LEU A 148 10.64 -3.22 -5.57
CA LEU A 148 11.15 -4.29 -4.68
C LEU A 148 12.67 -4.20 -4.49
N GLU A 149 13.44 -3.91 -5.53
CA GLU A 149 14.90 -3.72 -5.46
C GLU A 149 15.25 -2.54 -4.53
N GLU A 150 14.53 -1.43 -4.62
CA GLU A 150 14.72 -0.26 -3.76
C GLU A 150 14.35 -0.55 -2.30
N LEU A 151 13.24 -1.23 -2.06
CA LEU A 151 12.82 -1.64 -0.71
C LEU A 151 13.82 -2.62 -0.10
N LEU A 152 14.35 -3.56 -0.91
CA LEU A 152 15.41 -4.45 -0.47
C LEU A 152 16.71 -3.68 -0.16
N ARG A 153 17.09 -2.68 -0.96
CA ARG A 153 18.28 -1.86 -0.73
C ARG A 153 18.25 -1.20 0.65
N VAL A 154 17.16 -0.52 0.98
CA VAL A 154 17.06 0.27 2.23
C VAL A 154 16.82 -0.58 3.47
N LEU A 155 16.32 -1.82 3.36
CA LEU A 155 16.24 -2.76 4.47
C LEU A 155 17.64 -3.22 4.89
N ARG A 156 17.87 -3.31 6.20
CA ARG A 156 19.08 -3.95 6.76
C ARG A 156 19.03 -5.47 6.56
N PRO A 157 20.15 -6.19 6.63
CA PRO A 157 20.14 -7.65 6.71
C PRO A 157 19.24 -8.11 7.88
N GLY A 158 18.31 -9.04 7.60
CA GLY A 158 17.30 -9.50 8.55
C GLY A 158 16.08 -8.56 8.70
N GLY A 159 16.07 -7.38 8.06
CA GLY A 159 14.93 -6.48 8.00
C GLY A 159 13.75 -7.10 7.23
N THR A 160 12.55 -6.61 7.49
CA THR A 160 11.31 -7.18 6.95
C THR A 160 10.54 -6.17 6.12
N LEU A 161 10.04 -6.60 4.97
CA LEU A 161 9.05 -5.91 4.15
C LEU A 161 7.67 -6.55 4.37
N ALA A 162 6.66 -5.73 4.69
CA ALA A 162 5.27 -6.14 4.80
C ALA A 162 4.42 -5.42 3.75
N ILE A 163 3.88 -6.15 2.77
CA ILE A 163 2.99 -5.60 1.72
C ILE A 163 1.57 -6.12 1.96
N LEU A 164 0.66 -5.21 2.33
CA LEU A 164 -0.77 -5.45 2.37
C LEU A 164 -1.39 -4.91 1.08
N GLU A 165 -1.92 -5.79 0.23
CA GLU A 165 -2.44 -5.33 -1.07
C GLU A 165 -3.63 -6.18 -1.53
N PHE A 166 -4.42 -5.63 -2.45
CA PHE A 166 -5.46 -6.38 -3.13
C PHE A 166 -4.87 -7.56 -3.90
N SER A 167 -5.65 -8.63 -3.99
CA SER A 167 -5.27 -9.86 -4.66
C SER A 167 -6.48 -10.49 -5.36
N GLN A 168 -6.27 -11.65 -5.97
CA GLN A 168 -7.32 -12.35 -6.70
C GLN A 168 -8.05 -13.32 -5.78
N PRO A 169 -9.40 -13.27 -5.69
CA PRO A 169 -10.19 -14.26 -4.96
C PRO A 169 -9.91 -15.69 -5.41
N THR A 170 -9.78 -16.61 -4.46
CA THR A 170 -9.49 -18.02 -4.75
C THR A 170 -10.73 -18.84 -5.09
N ASN A 171 -11.89 -18.45 -4.56
CA ASN A 171 -13.16 -19.11 -4.83
C ASN A 171 -13.85 -18.46 -6.03
N ARG A 172 -14.24 -19.25 -7.04
CA ARG A 172 -14.88 -18.77 -8.28
C ARG A 172 -16.20 -18.04 -8.04
N ALA A 173 -17.06 -18.54 -7.15
CA ALA A 173 -18.35 -17.91 -6.87
C ALA A 173 -18.18 -16.58 -6.16
N PHE A 174 -17.30 -16.53 -5.14
CA PHE A 174 -16.93 -15.26 -4.48
C PHE A 174 -16.25 -14.32 -5.45
N GLY A 175 -15.37 -14.81 -6.33
CA GLY A 175 -14.70 -14.01 -7.36
C GLY A 175 -15.68 -13.36 -8.32
N ALA A 176 -16.74 -14.09 -8.76
CA ALA A 176 -17.78 -13.51 -9.61
C ALA A 176 -18.56 -12.39 -8.90
N LEU A 177 -18.95 -12.60 -7.63
CA LEU A 177 -19.62 -11.58 -6.82
C LEU A 177 -18.72 -10.36 -6.58
N TYR A 178 -17.45 -10.58 -6.21
CA TYR A 178 -16.46 -9.52 -6.03
C TYR A 178 -16.23 -8.73 -7.31
N ASN A 179 -16.11 -9.40 -8.45
CA ASN A 179 -15.94 -8.74 -9.74
C ASN A 179 -17.18 -7.91 -10.12
N PHE A 180 -18.39 -8.44 -9.90
CA PHE A 180 -19.62 -7.67 -10.11
C PHE A 180 -19.65 -6.42 -9.23
N PHE A 181 -19.35 -6.55 -7.93
CA PHE A 181 -19.30 -5.42 -7.00
C PHE A 181 -18.25 -4.39 -7.43
N SER A 182 -17.02 -4.84 -7.71
CA SER A 182 -15.90 -3.95 -8.04
C SER A 182 -16.06 -3.23 -9.38
N THR A 183 -16.71 -3.86 -10.38
CA THR A 183 -16.84 -3.28 -11.72
C THR A 183 -18.14 -2.51 -11.95
N ARG A 184 -19.20 -2.79 -11.18
CA ARG A 184 -20.51 -2.17 -11.37
C ARG A 184 -20.93 -1.26 -10.21
N VAL A 185 -20.83 -1.75 -8.97
CA VAL A 185 -21.31 -1.05 -7.78
C VAL A 185 -20.30 0.03 -7.35
N LEU A 186 -19.03 -0.33 -7.26
CA LEU A 186 -17.99 0.55 -6.76
C LEU A 186 -17.79 1.83 -7.62
N PRO A 187 -17.75 1.80 -8.96
CA PRO A 187 -17.69 3.03 -9.76
C PRO A 187 -18.95 3.91 -9.63
N TRP A 188 -20.11 3.30 -9.46
CA TRP A 188 -21.37 4.04 -9.29
C TRP A 188 -21.41 4.78 -7.95
N VAL A 189 -21.15 4.07 -6.83
CA VAL A 189 -21.10 4.66 -5.48
C VAL A 189 -19.96 5.68 -5.38
N GLY A 190 -18.77 5.31 -5.86
CA GLY A 190 -17.60 6.19 -5.82
C GLY A 190 -17.78 7.48 -6.62
N GLY A 191 -18.43 7.41 -7.78
CA GLY A 191 -18.75 8.56 -8.61
C GLY A 191 -19.72 9.55 -7.91
N LEU A 192 -20.70 9.04 -7.15
CA LEU A 192 -21.64 9.86 -6.38
C LEU A 192 -20.98 10.58 -5.20
N VAL A 193 -20.05 9.91 -4.50
CA VAL A 193 -19.47 10.43 -3.26
C VAL A 193 -18.24 11.30 -3.50
N SER A 194 -17.40 10.98 -4.49
CA SER A 194 -16.12 11.67 -4.72
C SER A 194 -16.13 12.77 -5.76
N GLY A 195 -17.08 12.73 -6.71
CA GLY A 195 -17.04 13.56 -7.89
C GLY A 195 -15.96 13.19 -8.93
N SER A 196 -15.16 12.12 -8.68
CA SER A 196 -14.07 11.68 -9.57
C SER A 196 -14.34 10.28 -10.11
N ARG A 197 -14.99 10.20 -11.29
CA ARG A 197 -15.21 8.91 -11.99
C ARG A 197 -13.90 8.21 -12.35
N GLU A 198 -12.85 8.97 -12.60
CA GLU A 198 -11.55 8.48 -13.03
C GLU A 198 -10.85 7.59 -11.97
N ALA A 199 -10.86 8.00 -10.69
CA ALA A 199 -10.29 7.23 -9.59
C ALA A 199 -10.99 5.87 -9.41
N TYR A 200 -12.30 5.82 -9.66
CA TYR A 200 -13.11 4.60 -9.45
C TYR A 200 -13.17 3.67 -10.67
N SER A 201 -12.81 4.13 -11.86
CA SER A 201 -12.53 3.26 -12.99
C SER A 201 -11.12 2.66 -12.89
N TYR A 202 -10.16 3.42 -12.38
CA TYR A 202 -8.78 2.98 -12.18
C TYR A 202 -8.65 1.88 -11.11
N LEU A 203 -9.37 1.99 -9.99
CA LEU A 203 -9.23 1.03 -8.88
C LEU A 203 -9.51 -0.42 -9.31
N PRO A 204 -10.65 -0.80 -9.92
CA PRO A 204 -10.86 -2.17 -10.38
C PRO A 204 -9.86 -2.60 -11.46
N GLU A 205 -9.47 -1.68 -12.34
CA GLU A 205 -8.50 -1.96 -13.39
C GLU A 205 -7.12 -2.28 -12.80
N SER A 206 -6.63 -1.46 -11.86
CA SER A 206 -5.34 -1.68 -11.20
C SER A 206 -5.32 -3.00 -10.41
N ILE A 207 -6.40 -3.33 -9.70
CA ILE A 207 -6.53 -4.62 -8.99
C ILE A 207 -6.48 -5.81 -9.96
N ARG A 208 -7.19 -5.73 -11.09
CA ARG A 208 -7.22 -6.81 -12.08
C ARG A 208 -5.86 -7.05 -12.73
N LYS A 209 -5.09 -6.00 -12.96
CA LYS A 209 -3.75 -6.07 -13.56
C LYS A 209 -2.67 -6.47 -12.56
N PHE A 210 -2.91 -6.27 -11.27
CA PHE A 210 -1.94 -6.55 -10.23
C PHE A 210 -1.67 -8.07 -10.10
N PRO A 211 -0.43 -8.49 -9.83
CA PRO A 211 -0.10 -9.89 -9.59
C PRO A 211 -0.93 -10.50 -8.46
N GLY A 212 -1.36 -11.75 -8.64
CA GLY A 212 -1.93 -12.54 -7.54
C GLY A 212 -0.91 -12.80 -6.43
N ALA A 213 -1.37 -13.32 -5.29
CA ALA A 213 -0.52 -13.46 -4.10
C ALA A 213 0.72 -14.33 -4.34
N GLU A 214 0.58 -15.45 -5.06
CA GLU A 214 1.72 -16.31 -5.41
C GLU A 214 2.72 -15.59 -6.31
N ALA A 215 2.22 -14.91 -7.33
CA ALA A 215 3.08 -14.23 -8.30
C ALA A 215 3.85 -13.06 -7.65
N LEU A 216 3.25 -12.33 -6.70
CA LEU A 216 3.94 -11.30 -5.93
C LEU A 216 5.01 -11.93 -5.01
N ALA A 217 4.68 -13.03 -4.33
CA ALA A 217 5.67 -13.75 -3.51
C ALA A 217 6.87 -14.24 -4.34
N ASP A 218 6.64 -14.72 -5.56
CA ASP A 218 7.71 -15.14 -6.47
C ASP A 218 8.54 -13.96 -6.97
N GLN A 219 7.93 -12.80 -7.24
CA GLN A 219 8.65 -11.57 -7.56
C GLN A 219 9.54 -11.13 -6.40
N MET A 220 9.04 -11.17 -5.15
CA MET A 220 9.83 -10.85 -3.96
C MET A 220 11.04 -11.80 -3.83
N ARG A 221 10.84 -13.12 -4.00
CA ARG A 221 11.95 -14.12 -3.97
C ARG A 221 12.97 -13.85 -5.06
N SER A 222 12.52 -13.59 -6.28
CA SER A 222 13.41 -13.33 -7.42
C SER A 222 14.18 -12.01 -7.29
N THR A 223 13.71 -11.08 -6.45
CA THR A 223 14.42 -9.84 -6.15
C THR A 223 15.50 -10.03 -5.07
N GLY A 224 15.44 -11.10 -4.26
CA GLY A 224 16.43 -11.39 -3.23
C GLY A 224 15.90 -11.46 -1.80
N PHE A 225 14.58 -11.38 -1.58
CA PHE A 225 13.99 -11.68 -0.27
C PHE A 225 14.13 -13.17 0.04
N THR A 226 14.75 -13.49 1.18
CA THR A 226 15.15 -14.87 1.52
C THR A 226 14.00 -15.72 2.04
N THR A 227 13.14 -15.15 2.90
CA THR A 227 11.94 -15.82 3.44
C THR A 227 10.73 -15.00 3.02
N VAL A 228 9.89 -15.57 2.16
CA VAL A 228 8.66 -14.91 1.71
C VAL A 228 7.46 -15.80 2.03
N GLU A 229 6.59 -15.29 2.88
CA GLU A 229 5.30 -15.88 3.23
C GLU A 229 4.16 -14.92 2.91
N PHE A 230 2.95 -15.41 2.78
CA PHE A 230 1.78 -14.56 2.66
C PHE A 230 0.54 -15.18 3.31
N GLU A 231 -0.37 -14.31 3.74
CA GLU A 231 -1.66 -14.65 4.33
C GLU A 231 -2.78 -14.00 3.51
N ARG A 232 -3.72 -14.82 3.01
CA ARG A 232 -4.90 -14.31 2.32
C ARG A 232 -6.00 -13.94 3.30
N MET A 233 -6.68 -12.85 3.04
CA MET A 233 -7.81 -12.36 3.81
C MET A 233 -9.04 -12.19 2.91
N THR A 234 -10.22 -12.23 3.50
CA THR A 234 -11.51 -11.99 2.82
C THR A 234 -11.64 -12.80 1.51
N GLY A 235 -11.54 -14.14 1.63
CA GLY A 235 -11.67 -15.03 0.48
C GLY A 235 -10.58 -14.87 -0.59
N GLY A 236 -9.43 -14.26 -0.24
CA GLY A 236 -8.31 -14.03 -1.14
C GLY A 236 -8.35 -12.69 -1.88
N SER A 237 -9.34 -11.82 -1.62
CA SER A 237 -9.41 -10.49 -2.25
C SER A 237 -8.31 -9.54 -1.77
N VAL A 238 -7.67 -9.84 -0.64
CA VAL A 238 -6.53 -9.13 -0.07
C VAL A 238 -5.51 -10.13 0.41
N ALA A 239 -4.23 -9.82 0.30
CA ALA A 239 -3.14 -10.60 0.84
C ALA A 239 -2.12 -9.72 1.56
N LEU A 240 -1.59 -10.23 2.68
CA LEU A 240 -0.44 -9.67 3.38
C LEU A 240 0.77 -10.55 3.05
N HIS A 241 1.79 -9.96 2.46
CA HIS A 241 3.08 -10.61 2.20
C HIS A 241 4.12 -10.13 3.22
N LEU A 242 4.93 -11.05 3.71
CA LEU A 242 6.08 -10.74 4.56
C LEU A 242 7.33 -11.31 3.89
N GLY A 243 8.33 -10.47 3.65
CA GLY A 243 9.61 -10.87 3.07
C GLY A 243 10.79 -10.40 3.92
N LYS A 244 11.76 -11.27 4.21
CA LYS A 244 13.00 -10.92 4.89
C LYS A 244 14.15 -10.70 3.91
N LYS A 245 14.97 -9.69 4.17
CA LYS A 245 16.25 -9.49 3.50
C LYS A 245 17.32 -10.43 4.04
#